data_3bcbfb7cea8b91a75ffa3ded39150746
#
_entry.id   3bcbfb7cea8b91a75ffa3ded39150746
#
_cell.length_a   1.000
_cell.length_b   1.000
_cell.length_c   1.000
_cell.angle_alpha   90.00
_cell.angle_beta   90.00
_cell.angle_gamma   90.00
#
_symmetry.space_group_name_H-M   'P 1'
#
loop_
_entity.id
_entity.type
_entity.pdbx_description
1 polymer ?
#
loop_
_entity_poly.entity_id
_entity_poly.type
_entity_poly.pdbx_seq_one_letter_code
_entity_poly.pdbx_strand_id
1 'polypeptide(L)'
;MTTATLEAKTTDFDVEDVEYLRHGDKPLLARAYKPRGQGPFPALVECHGGAWCQSDRLTEALRHKYMASHGIVSIALDFCSGNEDPYPASVQDINYAVRWAKAHARELKTRPDLIGLSGQSSGGHLAMLVAMRPHDPRYAAIALPAGSAAQDATVRCVVMSWPVINPLSRYRHAKRSLAAGAEWGKPIIPRHDSYWKSEANMEEGNPMLALERGEKVQLPPAIWFQSRGDIVHDYKDADSSFAGNEPQRFVANYKKAGGDIALHYVEMERHAGHSPDLTQSGDMFERMVAFVGKHAPV
;
A
#
# COMPACT_ATOMS: atom_id res chain seq x y z
N MET A 1 -18.93 1.95 -35.10
CA MET A 1 -18.31 0.82 -34.37
C MET A 1 -18.83 0.91 -32.98
N THR A 2 -19.72 0.00 -32.60
CA THR A 2 -20.39 -0.03 -31.29
C THR A 2 -19.41 -0.57 -30.27
N THR A 3 -18.92 0.27 -29.38
CA THR A 3 -18.18 -0.13 -28.20
C THR A 3 -19.15 -0.90 -27.29
N ALA A 4 -19.06 -2.22 -27.31
CA ALA A 4 -19.72 -3.06 -26.33
C ALA A 4 -19.03 -2.79 -24.99
N THR A 5 -19.70 -2.03 -24.13
CA THR A 5 -19.39 -1.95 -22.70
C THR A 5 -19.63 -3.36 -22.13
N LEU A 6 -18.56 -4.09 -21.89
CA LEU A 6 -18.63 -5.30 -21.08
C LEU A 6 -19.06 -4.84 -19.68
N GLU A 7 -20.35 -4.97 -19.36
CA GLU A 7 -20.82 -4.89 -17.98
C GLU A 7 -20.05 -5.96 -17.18
N ALA A 8 -19.09 -5.51 -16.39
CA ALA A 8 -18.33 -6.40 -15.52
C ALA A 8 -19.32 -7.08 -14.58
N LYS A 9 -19.44 -8.40 -14.68
CA LYS A 9 -20.36 -9.20 -13.88
C LYS A 9 -19.94 -9.09 -12.42
N THR A 10 -20.64 -8.25 -11.65
CA THR A 10 -20.40 -8.12 -10.21
C THR A 10 -20.85 -9.38 -9.48
N THR A 11 -20.13 -9.77 -8.45
CA THR A 11 -20.47 -10.89 -7.56
C THR A 11 -20.75 -10.38 -6.15
N ASP A 12 -21.63 -11.07 -5.43
CA ASP A 12 -21.80 -10.83 -4.01
C ASP A 12 -20.54 -11.21 -3.23
N PHE A 13 -20.36 -10.62 -2.07
CA PHE A 13 -19.23 -10.91 -1.17
C PHE A 13 -19.68 -10.94 0.29
N ASP A 14 -18.92 -11.64 1.11
CA ASP A 14 -19.05 -11.70 2.55
C ASP A 14 -17.97 -10.83 3.21
N VAL A 15 -18.27 -10.28 4.40
CA VAL A 15 -17.33 -9.46 5.17
C VAL A 15 -17.20 -10.02 6.57
N GLU A 16 -15.96 -10.23 7.02
CA GLU A 16 -15.67 -10.68 8.39
C GLU A 16 -14.45 -9.97 8.95
N ASP A 17 -14.41 -9.77 10.26
CA ASP A 17 -13.21 -9.33 10.98
C ASP A 17 -12.55 -10.55 11.62
N VAL A 18 -11.22 -10.68 11.41
CA VAL A 18 -10.40 -11.76 11.94
C VAL A 18 -9.23 -11.17 12.68
N GLU A 19 -8.97 -11.63 13.90
CA GLU A 19 -7.73 -11.31 14.59
C GLU A 19 -6.57 -12.05 13.90
N TYR A 20 -5.63 -11.29 13.32
CA TYR A 20 -4.50 -11.87 12.62
C TYR A 20 -3.19 -11.80 13.44
N LEU A 21 -3.09 -10.83 14.35
CA LEU A 21 -1.93 -10.61 15.22
C LEU A 21 -2.38 -10.00 16.55
N ARG A 22 -1.57 -10.13 17.58
CA ARG A 22 -1.80 -9.53 18.89
C ARG A 22 -0.50 -8.99 19.48
N HIS A 23 -0.53 -7.75 19.95
CA HIS A 23 0.55 -7.14 20.72
C HIS A 23 0.09 -6.95 22.16
N GLY A 24 0.59 -7.79 23.08
CA GLY A 24 0.10 -7.82 24.46
C GLY A 24 -1.41 -8.04 24.52
N ASP A 25 -2.16 -7.10 25.09
CA ASP A 25 -3.62 -7.18 25.18
C ASP A 25 -4.35 -6.57 23.96
N LYS A 26 -3.62 -5.97 23.02
CA LYS A 26 -4.19 -5.32 21.85
C LYS A 26 -4.29 -6.28 20.67
N PRO A 27 -5.50 -6.67 20.23
CA PRO A 27 -5.67 -7.40 18.96
C PRO A 27 -5.49 -6.47 17.78
N LEU A 28 -4.83 -6.93 16.73
CA LEU A 28 -4.85 -6.35 15.39
C LEU A 28 -5.77 -7.17 14.51
N LEU A 29 -6.76 -6.50 13.91
CA LEU A 29 -7.79 -7.15 13.11
C LEU A 29 -7.51 -6.95 11.62
N ALA A 30 -7.84 -7.98 10.86
CA ALA A 30 -7.98 -7.90 9.41
C ALA A 30 -9.46 -7.97 9.05
N ARG A 31 -9.95 -7.04 8.23
CA ARG A 31 -11.28 -7.13 7.63
C ARG A 31 -11.18 -7.74 6.25
N ALA A 32 -11.65 -8.99 6.13
CA ALA A 32 -11.66 -9.72 4.89
C ALA A 32 -12.99 -9.53 4.15
N TYR A 33 -12.92 -8.99 2.92
CA TYR A 33 -14.01 -8.92 1.97
C TYR A 33 -13.81 -10.05 0.98
N LYS A 34 -14.64 -11.09 1.05
CA LYS A 34 -14.48 -12.35 0.29
C LYS A 34 -15.56 -12.50 -0.76
N PRO A 35 -15.25 -12.55 -2.07
CA PRO A 35 -16.20 -12.88 -3.11
C PRO A 35 -16.96 -14.18 -2.78
N ARG A 36 -18.27 -14.24 -3.08
CA ARG A 36 -19.02 -15.50 -3.00
C ARG A 36 -18.64 -16.42 -4.14
N GLY A 37 -18.57 -17.71 -3.85
CA GLY A 37 -18.11 -18.76 -4.77
C GLY A 37 -16.99 -19.58 -4.14
N GLN A 38 -16.48 -20.55 -4.91
CA GLN A 38 -15.51 -21.50 -4.37
C GLN A 38 -14.06 -20.97 -4.37
N GLY A 39 -13.73 -19.98 -5.22
CA GLY A 39 -12.34 -19.57 -5.40
C GLY A 39 -11.46 -20.63 -6.08
N PRO A 40 -10.15 -20.53 -6.03
CA PRO A 40 -9.40 -19.44 -5.41
C PRO A 40 -9.63 -18.11 -6.14
N PHE A 41 -9.50 -16.99 -5.42
CA PHE A 41 -9.55 -15.66 -5.98
C PHE A 41 -8.19 -14.98 -5.80
N PRO A 42 -7.78 -14.03 -6.65
CA PRO A 42 -6.69 -13.12 -6.34
C PRO A 42 -6.98 -12.39 -5.02
N ALA A 43 -5.94 -12.02 -4.28
CA ALA A 43 -6.12 -11.32 -3.02
C ALA A 43 -5.15 -10.15 -2.88
N LEU A 44 -5.61 -9.08 -2.24
CA LEU A 44 -4.79 -7.93 -1.85
C LEU A 44 -4.81 -7.79 -0.33
N VAL A 45 -3.63 -7.74 0.28
CA VAL A 45 -3.46 -7.24 1.65
C VAL A 45 -3.38 -5.73 1.57
N GLU A 46 -4.29 -5.04 2.27
CA GLU A 46 -4.57 -3.61 2.09
C GLU A 46 -4.07 -2.79 3.27
N CYS A 47 -3.20 -1.82 3.00
CA CYS A 47 -2.57 -0.94 3.98
C CYS A 47 -3.19 0.45 3.91
N HIS A 48 -3.86 0.89 4.98
CA HIS A 48 -4.47 2.22 5.05
C HIS A 48 -3.44 3.35 5.10
N GLY A 49 -3.86 4.56 4.75
CA GLY A 49 -3.08 5.79 4.85
C GLY A 49 -3.02 6.35 6.29
N GLY A 50 -2.94 7.69 6.40
CA GLY A 50 -2.98 8.37 7.71
C GLY A 50 -1.61 8.83 8.22
N ALA A 51 -0.63 8.98 7.32
CA ALA A 51 0.74 9.40 7.65
C ALA A 51 1.36 8.56 8.78
N TRP A 52 1.18 7.23 8.71
CA TRP A 52 1.63 6.19 9.65
C TRP A 52 1.06 6.28 11.08
N CYS A 53 0.21 7.27 11.39
CA CYS A 53 -0.25 7.54 12.75
C CYS A 53 -1.77 7.50 12.92
N GLN A 54 -2.53 7.36 11.86
CA GLN A 54 -4.00 7.43 11.88
C GLN A 54 -4.61 6.41 10.94
N SER A 55 -5.96 6.31 11.02
CA SER A 55 -6.78 5.39 10.23
C SER A 55 -6.75 3.95 10.76
N ASP A 56 -7.54 3.10 10.14
CA ASP A 56 -7.74 1.70 10.50
C ASP A 56 -8.21 0.89 9.28
N ARG A 57 -8.51 -0.40 9.48
CA ARG A 57 -9.03 -1.32 8.47
C ARG A 57 -10.36 -0.92 7.83
N LEU A 58 -11.08 0.07 8.40
CA LEU A 58 -12.35 0.56 7.87
C LEU A 58 -12.17 1.64 6.82
N THR A 59 -10.99 2.24 6.80
CA THR A 59 -10.61 3.24 5.79
C THR A 59 -10.60 2.59 4.41
N GLU A 60 -11.04 3.30 3.36
CA GLU A 60 -11.11 2.79 1.99
C GLU A 60 -12.14 1.65 1.77
N ALA A 61 -13.11 1.47 2.67
CA ALA A 61 -14.10 0.39 2.58
C ALA A 61 -14.83 0.33 1.21
N LEU A 62 -14.98 1.47 0.54
CA LEU A 62 -15.61 1.53 -0.79
C LEU A 62 -14.77 0.79 -1.83
N ARG A 63 -13.45 1.03 -1.83
CA ARG A 63 -12.50 0.33 -2.71
C ARG A 63 -12.50 -1.17 -2.42
N HIS A 64 -12.44 -1.56 -1.15
CA HIS A 64 -12.41 -2.97 -0.74
C HIS A 64 -13.67 -3.71 -1.20
N LYS A 65 -14.86 -3.10 -1.06
CA LYS A 65 -16.13 -3.63 -1.56
C LYS A 65 -16.12 -3.76 -3.09
N TYR A 66 -15.59 -2.74 -3.78
CA TYR A 66 -15.47 -2.78 -5.24
C TYR A 66 -14.57 -3.94 -5.70
N MET A 67 -13.40 -4.09 -5.11
CA MET A 67 -12.50 -5.22 -5.42
C MET A 67 -13.20 -6.56 -5.19
N ALA A 68 -13.86 -6.74 -4.05
CA ALA A 68 -14.57 -7.97 -3.72
C ALA A 68 -15.71 -8.26 -4.69
N SER A 69 -16.51 -7.25 -5.08
CA SER A 69 -17.56 -7.43 -6.07
C SER A 69 -17.03 -7.79 -7.48
N HIS A 70 -15.74 -7.55 -7.73
CA HIS A 70 -15.06 -7.91 -8.98
C HIS A 70 -14.12 -9.13 -8.86
N GLY A 71 -14.35 -9.98 -7.84
CA GLY A 71 -13.67 -11.25 -7.72
C GLY A 71 -12.26 -11.16 -7.11
N ILE A 72 -11.93 -10.12 -6.37
CA ILE A 72 -10.65 -9.97 -5.68
C ILE A 72 -10.90 -9.91 -4.17
N VAL A 73 -10.28 -10.80 -3.41
CA VAL A 73 -10.32 -10.72 -1.94
C VAL A 73 -9.55 -9.50 -1.48
N SER A 74 -10.18 -8.65 -0.65
CA SER A 74 -9.49 -7.55 0.03
C SER A 74 -9.35 -7.85 1.52
N ILE A 75 -8.12 -7.77 2.03
CA ILE A 75 -7.76 -8.05 3.42
C ILE A 75 -7.24 -6.75 4.03
N ALA A 76 -8.16 -5.91 4.52
CA ALA A 76 -7.85 -4.59 5.07
C ALA A 76 -7.33 -4.73 6.51
N LEU A 77 -6.14 -4.21 6.79
CA LEU A 77 -5.43 -4.42 8.05
C LEU A 77 -5.61 -3.26 9.03
N ASP A 78 -5.70 -3.59 10.32
CA ASP A 78 -5.13 -2.75 11.38
C ASP A 78 -3.64 -3.10 11.51
N PHE A 79 -2.81 -2.15 11.84
CA PHE A 79 -1.40 -2.34 12.20
C PHE A 79 -0.95 -1.26 13.19
N CYS A 80 0.18 -1.43 13.85
CA CYS A 80 0.68 -0.46 14.80
C CYS A 80 0.79 0.93 14.21
N SER A 81 0.20 1.91 14.92
CA SER A 81 0.32 3.32 14.58
C SER A 81 1.63 3.89 15.16
N GLY A 82 2.21 4.87 14.49
CA GLY A 82 3.40 5.56 14.98
C GLY A 82 3.21 6.33 16.30
N ASN A 83 1.97 6.49 16.75
CA ASN A 83 1.67 7.02 18.08
C ASN A 83 1.81 5.96 19.18
N GLU A 84 1.77 4.69 18.82
CA GLU A 84 1.86 3.55 19.73
C GLU A 84 3.26 2.96 19.70
N ASP A 85 3.75 2.63 18.52
CA ASP A 85 5.07 2.06 18.33
C ASP A 85 5.70 2.60 17.03
N PRO A 86 6.93 3.14 17.07
CA PRO A 86 7.55 3.78 15.92
C PRO A 86 8.02 2.76 14.88
N TYR A 87 8.52 3.28 13.75
CA TYR A 87 9.21 2.48 12.75
C TYR A 87 10.26 1.55 13.41
N PRO A 88 10.30 0.23 13.06
CA PRO A 88 9.61 -0.40 11.95
C PRO A 88 8.35 -1.21 12.32
N ALA A 89 7.67 -0.96 13.45
CA ALA A 89 6.59 -1.82 13.97
C ALA A 89 5.49 -2.11 12.94
N SER A 90 4.94 -1.09 12.27
CA SER A 90 3.92 -1.31 11.23
C SER A 90 4.43 -2.12 10.03
N VAL A 91 5.72 -2.00 9.68
CA VAL A 91 6.34 -2.80 8.61
C VAL A 91 6.41 -4.26 9.01
N GLN A 92 6.73 -4.54 10.29
CA GLN A 92 6.74 -5.90 10.86
C GLN A 92 5.35 -6.51 10.86
N ASP A 93 4.33 -5.75 11.25
CA ASP A 93 2.94 -6.21 11.25
C ASP A 93 2.45 -6.56 9.84
N ILE A 94 2.75 -5.71 8.85
CA ILE A 94 2.35 -5.94 7.45
C ILE A 94 3.12 -7.13 6.85
N ASN A 95 4.42 -7.25 7.14
CA ASN A 95 5.19 -8.43 6.73
C ASN A 95 4.59 -9.72 7.32
N TYR A 96 4.25 -9.67 8.62
CA TYR A 96 3.54 -10.78 9.27
C TYR A 96 2.18 -11.05 8.62
N ALA A 97 1.38 -10.00 8.35
CA ALA A 97 0.05 -10.14 7.74
C ALA A 97 0.09 -10.83 6.37
N VAL A 98 1.10 -10.53 5.54
CA VAL A 98 1.28 -11.23 4.24
C VAL A 98 1.55 -12.72 4.48
N ARG A 99 2.43 -13.06 5.41
CA ARG A 99 2.74 -14.46 5.74
C ARG A 99 1.55 -15.18 6.37
N TRP A 100 0.82 -14.50 7.24
CA TRP A 100 -0.43 -14.98 7.84
C TRP A 100 -1.49 -15.23 6.76
N ALA A 101 -1.71 -14.30 5.84
CA ALA A 101 -2.67 -14.47 4.75
C ALA A 101 -2.33 -15.66 3.84
N LYS A 102 -1.04 -15.89 3.58
CA LYS A 102 -0.57 -17.09 2.86
C LYS A 102 -0.84 -18.39 3.64
N ALA A 103 -0.60 -18.39 4.94
CA ALA A 103 -0.85 -19.55 5.80
C ALA A 103 -2.36 -19.88 5.91
N HIS A 104 -3.23 -18.86 5.82
CA HIS A 104 -4.69 -18.97 5.89
C HIS A 104 -5.37 -18.78 4.52
N ALA A 105 -4.63 -19.05 3.43
CA ALA A 105 -5.12 -18.77 2.08
C ALA A 105 -6.43 -19.50 1.75
N ARG A 106 -6.61 -20.72 2.25
CA ARG A 106 -7.84 -21.51 2.04
C ARG A 106 -9.06 -20.86 2.69
N GLU A 107 -8.96 -20.39 3.93
CA GLU A 107 -10.04 -19.71 4.66
C GLU A 107 -10.37 -18.37 4.02
N LEU A 108 -9.36 -17.72 3.45
CA LEU A 108 -9.47 -16.47 2.69
C LEU A 108 -9.91 -16.69 1.24
N LYS A 109 -10.21 -17.94 0.84
CA LYS A 109 -10.61 -18.30 -0.54
C LYS A 109 -9.60 -17.88 -1.61
N THR A 110 -8.31 -17.91 -1.28
CA THR A 110 -7.20 -17.57 -2.18
C THR A 110 -6.13 -18.67 -2.19
N ARG A 111 -4.99 -18.41 -2.83
CA ARG A 111 -3.77 -19.23 -2.78
C ARG A 111 -2.57 -18.35 -2.41
N PRO A 112 -1.51 -18.91 -1.80
CA PRO A 112 -0.31 -18.15 -1.43
C PRO A 112 0.35 -17.41 -2.61
N ASP A 113 0.27 -17.96 -3.80
CA ASP A 113 0.84 -17.42 -5.04
C ASP A 113 -0.07 -16.38 -5.74
N LEU A 114 -1.23 -16.05 -5.19
CA LEU A 114 -2.17 -15.07 -5.72
C LEU A 114 -2.26 -13.78 -4.87
N ILE A 115 -1.42 -13.66 -3.83
CA ILE A 115 -1.49 -12.55 -2.88
C ILE A 115 -0.59 -11.39 -3.35
N GLY A 116 -1.20 -10.21 -3.50
CA GLY A 116 -0.56 -8.93 -3.70
C GLY A 116 -0.65 -8.02 -2.46
N LEU A 117 0.03 -6.89 -2.52
CA LEU A 117 -0.10 -5.79 -1.55
C LEU A 117 -0.76 -4.59 -2.21
N SER A 118 -1.53 -3.86 -1.43
CA SER A 118 -2.08 -2.58 -1.85
C SER A 118 -2.00 -1.56 -0.73
N GLY A 119 -1.92 -0.28 -1.07
CA GLY A 119 -1.92 0.75 -0.04
C GLY A 119 -2.07 2.16 -0.57
N GLN A 120 -2.53 3.03 0.33
CA GLN A 120 -2.78 4.43 0.05
C GLN A 120 -1.83 5.31 0.87
N SER A 121 -1.29 6.37 0.27
CA SER A 121 -0.45 7.37 0.96
C SER A 121 0.68 6.70 1.76
N SER A 122 0.73 6.85 3.08
CA SER A 122 1.68 6.13 3.95
C SER A 122 1.53 4.61 3.88
N GLY A 123 0.32 4.09 3.68
CA GLY A 123 0.10 2.65 3.45
C GLY A 123 0.69 2.17 2.13
N GLY A 124 0.64 3.01 1.08
CA GLY A 124 1.31 2.71 -0.19
C GLY A 124 2.85 2.65 -0.06
N HIS A 125 3.42 3.49 0.81
CA HIS A 125 4.82 3.40 1.19
C HIS A 125 5.13 2.05 1.89
N LEU A 126 4.34 1.72 2.93
CA LEU A 126 4.53 0.47 3.70
C LEU A 126 4.39 -0.76 2.81
N ALA A 127 3.38 -0.79 1.93
CA ALA A 127 3.17 -1.87 0.97
C ALA A 127 4.39 -2.06 0.05
N MET A 128 4.91 -0.98 -0.53
CA MET A 128 6.08 -1.06 -1.41
C MET A 128 7.34 -1.45 -0.63
N LEU A 129 7.55 -0.93 0.58
CA LEU A 129 8.72 -1.26 1.40
C LEU A 129 8.75 -2.75 1.76
N VAL A 130 7.62 -3.32 2.21
CA VAL A 130 7.49 -4.76 2.49
C VAL A 130 7.70 -5.58 1.22
N ALA A 131 7.09 -5.18 0.11
CA ALA A 131 7.24 -5.88 -1.17
C ALA A 131 8.67 -5.89 -1.69
N MET A 132 9.41 -4.79 -1.51
CA MET A 132 10.82 -4.70 -1.91
C MET A 132 11.77 -5.47 -0.99
N ARG A 133 11.45 -5.59 0.30
CA ARG A 133 12.30 -6.23 1.32
C ARG A 133 11.57 -7.34 2.10
N PRO A 134 10.95 -8.34 1.42
CA PRO A 134 10.11 -9.34 2.07
C PRO A 134 10.87 -10.27 3.03
N HIS A 135 12.18 -10.39 2.86
CA HIS A 135 13.06 -11.25 3.65
C HIS A 135 13.94 -10.49 4.64
N ASP A 136 13.79 -9.17 4.76
CA ASP A 136 14.59 -8.40 5.72
C ASP A 136 14.27 -8.89 7.14
N PRO A 137 15.28 -9.36 7.90
CA PRO A 137 15.04 -9.94 9.23
C PRO A 137 14.46 -8.94 10.23
N ARG A 138 14.65 -7.64 10.02
CA ARG A 138 14.06 -6.59 10.86
C ARG A 138 12.56 -6.50 10.65
N TYR A 139 12.08 -6.78 9.42
CA TYR A 139 10.66 -6.75 9.06
C TYR A 139 9.99 -8.11 9.27
N ALA A 140 10.73 -9.19 9.09
CA ALA A 140 10.25 -10.55 9.31
C ALA A 140 10.39 -11.02 10.78
N ALA A 141 10.51 -10.08 11.73
CA ALA A 141 10.84 -10.36 13.12
C ALA A 141 9.74 -11.11 13.89
N ILE A 142 8.47 -10.97 13.52
CA ILE A 142 7.34 -11.63 14.20
C ILE A 142 7.18 -13.05 13.62
N ALA A 143 7.33 -14.08 14.44
CA ALA A 143 7.17 -15.47 13.99
C ALA A 143 5.71 -15.83 13.76
N LEU A 144 5.42 -16.67 12.75
CA LEU A 144 4.11 -17.33 12.63
C LEU A 144 3.93 -18.33 13.80
N PRO A 145 2.68 -18.66 14.17
CA PRO A 145 2.40 -19.66 15.21
C PRO A 145 3.11 -20.98 14.94
N ALA A 146 3.51 -21.67 16.01
CA ALA A 146 4.13 -23.00 15.91
C ALA A 146 3.23 -23.98 15.13
N GLY A 147 3.81 -24.71 14.19
CA GLY A 147 3.09 -25.64 13.31
C GLY A 147 2.52 -25.02 12.04
N SER A 148 2.58 -23.68 11.86
CA SER A 148 2.24 -23.05 10.58
C SER A 148 3.23 -23.45 9.49
N ALA A 149 2.74 -23.63 8.27
CA ALA A 149 3.62 -23.81 7.11
C ALA A 149 4.53 -22.58 6.95
N ALA A 150 5.81 -22.81 6.65
CA ALA A 150 6.75 -21.71 6.42
C ALA A 150 6.28 -20.87 5.23
N GLN A 151 6.10 -19.57 5.47
CA GLN A 151 5.70 -18.59 4.47
C GLN A 151 6.67 -17.39 4.51
N ASP A 152 6.92 -16.82 3.36
CA ASP A 152 7.63 -15.55 3.21
C ASP A 152 6.64 -14.41 2.88
N ALA A 153 7.12 -13.17 2.93
CA ALA A 153 6.32 -12.00 2.60
C ALA A 153 6.45 -11.53 1.13
N THR A 154 6.93 -12.40 0.21
CA THR A 154 6.92 -12.10 -1.22
C THR A 154 5.50 -11.94 -1.73
N VAL A 155 5.28 -11.04 -2.67
CA VAL A 155 3.95 -10.74 -3.20
C VAL A 155 3.92 -10.76 -4.72
N ARG A 156 2.75 -10.98 -5.27
CA ARG A 156 2.54 -11.15 -6.69
C ARG A 156 2.56 -9.83 -7.47
N CYS A 157 2.05 -8.78 -6.83
CA CYS A 157 1.99 -7.42 -7.38
C CYS A 157 1.79 -6.39 -6.26
N VAL A 158 1.98 -5.10 -6.61
CA VAL A 158 1.72 -3.98 -5.70
C VAL A 158 0.81 -2.95 -6.37
N VAL A 159 -0.25 -2.55 -5.67
CA VAL A 159 -1.18 -1.49 -6.10
C VAL A 159 -1.05 -0.30 -5.17
N MET A 160 -0.71 0.87 -5.69
CA MET A 160 -0.49 2.06 -4.88
C MET A 160 -1.37 3.22 -5.33
N SER A 161 -1.98 3.90 -4.37
CA SER A 161 -2.70 5.15 -4.60
C SER A 161 -1.97 6.28 -3.88
N TRP A 162 -1.45 7.27 -4.64
CA TRP A 162 -0.67 8.43 -4.14
C TRP A 162 0.27 8.09 -2.96
N PRO A 163 1.17 7.10 -3.08
CA PRO A 163 2.04 6.67 -1.98
C PRO A 163 3.05 7.74 -1.57
N VAL A 164 3.42 7.74 -0.29
CA VAL A 164 4.56 8.51 0.21
C VAL A 164 5.84 7.72 0.00
N ILE A 165 6.27 7.57 -1.24
CA ILE A 165 7.35 6.65 -1.60
C ILE A 165 8.74 7.09 -1.09
N ASN A 166 8.91 8.37 -0.77
CA ASN A 166 10.14 8.96 -0.25
C ASN A 166 9.82 9.76 1.02
N PRO A 167 9.77 9.11 2.20
CA PRO A 167 9.39 9.77 3.45
C PRO A 167 10.32 10.93 3.83
N LEU A 168 11.62 10.84 3.56
CA LEU A 168 12.57 11.92 3.85
C LEU A 168 12.33 13.17 2.99
N SER A 169 12.19 12.99 1.69
CA SER A 169 11.87 14.09 0.77
C SER A 169 10.55 14.76 1.16
N ARG A 170 9.51 13.95 1.46
CA ARG A 170 8.22 14.49 1.90
C ARG A 170 8.30 15.26 3.21
N TYR A 171 9.07 14.79 4.18
CA TYR A 171 9.29 15.49 5.45
C TYR A 171 9.91 16.86 5.22
N ARG A 172 10.97 16.91 4.43
CA ARG A 172 11.66 18.17 4.07
C ARG A 172 10.76 19.07 3.23
N HIS A 173 9.98 18.51 2.30
CA HIS A 173 8.99 19.25 1.51
C HIS A 173 7.92 19.88 2.41
N ALA A 174 7.37 19.13 3.37
CA ALA A 174 6.40 19.67 4.33
C ALA A 174 6.96 20.81 5.17
N LYS A 175 8.19 20.70 5.64
CA LYS A 175 8.89 21.76 6.39
C LYS A 175 9.09 23.03 5.55
N ARG A 176 9.54 22.89 4.30
CA ARG A 176 9.69 24.02 3.36
C ARG A 176 8.35 24.66 3.03
N SER A 177 7.32 23.87 2.79
CA SER A 177 5.99 24.36 2.48
C SER A 177 5.39 25.13 3.68
N LEU A 178 5.55 24.61 4.88
CA LEU A 178 5.08 25.29 6.09
C LEU A 178 5.82 26.62 6.30
N ALA A 179 7.13 26.68 6.11
CA ALA A 179 7.91 27.90 6.18
C ALA A 179 7.50 28.94 5.11
N ALA A 180 6.95 28.48 3.99
CA ALA A 180 6.37 29.31 2.93
C ALA A 180 4.87 29.64 3.15
N GLY A 181 4.30 29.30 4.32
CA GLY A 181 2.92 29.62 4.69
C GLY A 181 1.86 28.58 4.28
N ALA A 182 2.25 27.42 3.78
CA ALA A 182 1.30 26.36 3.41
C ALA A 182 0.94 25.48 4.63
N GLU A 183 -0.33 25.53 5.03
CA GLU A 183 -0.84 24.92 6.26
C GLU A 183 -0.83 23.36 6.28
N TRP A 184 -0.78 22.70 5.11
CA TRP A 184 -0.86 21.25 5.02
C TRP A 184 0.28 20.52 5.76
N GLY A 185 1.44 21.18 5.93
CA GLY A 185 2.58 20.63 6.66
C GLY A 185 2.35 20.49 8.17
N LYS A 186 1.45 21.32 8.75
CA LYS A 186 1.22 21.35 10.20
C LYS A 186 0.88 20.00 10.81
N PRO A 187 -0.13 19.24 10.31
CA PRO A 187 -0.44 17.93 10.88
C PRO A 187 0.52 16.83 10.42
N ILE A 188 1.29 17.07 9.38
CA ILE A 188 2.13 16.03 8.75
C ILE A 188 3.49 15.90 9.44
N ILE A 189 4.13 17.02 9.77
CA ILE A 189 5.46 17.03 10.40
C ILE A 189 5.46 16.28 11.73
N PRO A 190 4.55 16.54 12.70
CA PRO A 190 4.52 15.79 13.96
C PRO A 190 4.30 14.29 13.78
N ARG A 191 3.55 13.86 12.76
CA ARG A 191 3.35 12.44 12.46
C ARG A 191 4.63 11.77 11.93
N HIS A 192 5.41 12.47 11.08
CA HIS A 192 6.73 11.99 10.70
C HIS A 192 7.64 11.85 11.93
N ASP A 193 7.67 12.88 12.79
CA ASP A 193 8.49 12.86 14.02
C ASP A 193 8.07 11.70 14.94
N SER A 194 6.77 11.46 15.07
CA SER A 194 6.23 10.39 15.91
C SER A 194 6.58 9.00 15.38
N TYR A 195 6.40 8.76 14.08
CA TYR A 195 6.63 7.45 13.48
C TYR A 195 8.12 7.17 13.22
N TRP A 196 8.81 8.11 12.59
CA TRP A 196 10.18 7.87 12.13
C TRP A 196 11.24 8.11 13.19
N LYS A 197 11.01 8.97 14.16
CA LYS A 197 11.94 9.41 15.22
C LYS A 197 13.22 10.12 14.73
N SER A 198 13.67 9.86 13.50
CA SER A 198 14.87 10.47 12.92
C SER A 198 14.84 10.46 11.40
N GLU A 199 15.60 11.37 10.76
CA GLU A 199 15.84 11.32 9.31
C GLU A 199 16.59 10.05 8.90
N ALA A 200 17.47 9.50 9.73
CA ALA A 200 18.17 8.25 9.46
C ALA A 200 17.20 7.05 9.27
N ASN A 201 16.14 6.98 10.08
CA ASN A 201 15.08 5.99 9.88
C ASN A 201 14.27 6.25 8.61
N MET A 202 14.03 7.55 8.26
CA MET A 202 13.40 7.91 6.98
C MET A 202 14.27 7.54 5.77
N GLU A 203 15.59 7.54 5.90
CA GLU A 203 16.53 7.11 4.87
C GLU A 203 16.58 5.58 4.74
N GLU A 204 16.54 4.89 5.87
CA GLU A 204 16.62 3.42 5.92
C GLU A 204 15.34 2.79 5.36
N GLY A 205 14.16 3.20 5.85
CA GLY A 205 12.86 2.70 5.40
C GLY A 205 12.35 3.35 4.10
N ASN A 206 13.24 3.68 3.16
CA ASN A 206 12.93 4.50 1.98
C ASN A 206 13.03 3.72 0.68
N PRO A 207 11.91 3.35 0.04
CA PRO A 207 11.93 2.64 -1.24
C PRO A 207 12.66 3.37 -2.37
N MET A 208 12.53 4.72 -2.44
CA MET A 208 13.23 5.53 -3.43
C MET A 208 14.74 5.44 -3.26
N LEU A 209 15.23 5.70 -2.05
CA LEU A 209 16.64 5.71 -1.75
C LEU A 209 17.27 4.30 -1.83
N ALA A 210 16.51 3.25 -1.53
CA ALA A 210 16.97 1.88 -1.73
C ALA A 210 17.33 1.61 -3.20
N LEU A 211 16.48 2.05 -4.14
CA LEU A 211 16.78 1.94 -5.58
C LEU A 211 17.96 2.79 -6.00
N GLU A 212 18.06 4.02 -5.51
CA GLU A 212 19.16 4.93 -5.86
C GLU A 212 20.52 4.47 -5.33
N ARG A 213 20.53 3.78 -4.18
CA ARG A 213 21.72 3.14 -3.63
C ARG A 213 22.07 1.82 -4.30
N GLY A 214 21.23 1.34 -5.23
CA GLY A 214 21.44 0.07 -5.92
C GLY A 214 21.29 -1.15 -5.00
N GLU A 215 20.47 -1.05 -3.97
CA GLU A 215 20.21 -2.18 -3.07
C GLU A 215 19.55 -3.35 -3.81
N LYS A 216 19.92 -4.57 -3.42
CA LYS A 216 19.27 -5.78 -3.94
C LYS A 216 17.92 -5.95 -3.27
N VAL A 217 16.86 -5.60 -3.99
CA VAL A 217 15.46 -5.67 -3.54
C VAL A 217 14.61 -6.49 -4.51
N GLN A 218 13.45 -6.95 -4.04
CA GLN A 218 12.43 -7.54 -4.92
C GLN A 218 11.71 -6.42 -5.68
N LEU A 219 11.33 -6.69 -6.92
CA LEU A 219 10.67 -5.73 -7.81
C LEU A 219 9.39 -6.35 -8.43
N PRO A 220 8.38 -6.66 -7.62
CA PRO A 220 7.14 -7.21 -8.16
C PRO A 220 6.46 -6.22 -9.11
N PRO A 221 5.70 -6.67 -10.12
CA PRO A 221 4.90 -5.77 -10.94
C PRO A 221 4.10 -4.80 -10.09
N ALA A 222 4.10 -3.51 -10.45
CA ALA A 222 3.45 -2.47 -9.67
C ALA A 222 2.62 -1.52 -10.53
N ILE A 223 1.56 -0.96 -9.94
CA ILE A 223 0.77 0.12 -10.53
C ILE A 223 0.64 1.25 -9.51
N TRP A 224 0.84 2.48 -9.96
CA TRP A 224 0.75 3.69 -9.16
C TRP A 224 -0.31 4.62 -9.74
N PHE A 225 -1.31 4.94 -8.94
CA PHE A 225 -2.29 5.97 -9.26
C PHE A 225 -1.94 7.26 -8.53
N GLN A 226 -1.90 8.38 -9.26
CA GLN A 226 -1.54 9.69 -8.75
C GLN A 226 -2.56 10.73 -9.22
N SER A 227 -2.98 11.63 -8.31
CA SER A 227 -3.81 12.78 -8.69
C SER A 227 -2.91 13.93 -9.14
N ARG A 228 -3.27 14.58 -10.26
CA ARG A 228 -2.55 15.79 -10.70
C ARG A 228 -2.77 16.93 -9.72
N GLY A 229 -1.71 17.70 -9.48
CA GLY A 229 -1.76 18.85 -8.58
C GLY A 229 -1.89 18.52 -7.10
N ASP A 230 -1.75 17.26 -6.71
CA ASP A 230 -1.66 16.84 -5.30
C ASP A 230 -0.31 17.26 -4.70
N ILE A 231 -0.26 18.47 -4.19
CA ILE A 231 0.97 19.08 -3.63
C ILE A 231 1.58 18.28 -2.48
N VAL A 232 0.86 17.33 -1.92
CA VAL A 232 1.32 16.46 -0.82
C VAL A 232 2.10 15.26 -1.31
N HIS A 233 1.75 14.72 -2.50
CA HIS A 233 2.34 13.49 -3.05
C HIS A 233 2.92 13.65 -4.45
N ASP A 234 2.50 14.69 -5.21
CA ASP A 234 2.94 14.98 -6.57
C ASP A 234 3.77 16.29 -6.61
N TYR A 235 4.98 16.23 -6.10
CA TYR A 235 5.89 17.37 -6.02
C TYR A 235 7.28 17.02 -6.54
N LYS A 236 8.05 18.05 -6.89
CA LYS A 236 9.47 17.92 -7.21
C LYS A 236 10.30 18.05 -5.94
N ASP A 237 11.16 17.09 -5.68
CA ASP A 237 12.10 17.16 -4.58
C ASP A 237 13.17 18.24 -4.84
N ALA A 238 13.23 19.25 -3.97
CA ALA A 238 14.19 20.35 -4.08
C ALA A 238 15.64 19.91 -3.82
N ASP A 239 15.83 18.77 -3.16
CA ASP A 239 17.16 18.22 -2.83
C ASP A 239 17.64 17.22 -3.91
N SER A 240 16.84 17.00 -4.97
CA SER A 240 17.16 16.09 -6.07
C SER A 240 17.50 16.80 -7.37
N SER A 241 18.48 16.27 -8.09
CA SER A 241 18.80 16.71 -9.47
C SER A 241 17.84 16.14 -10.52
N PHE A 242 16.93 15.24 -10.16
CA PHE A 242 15.96 14.67 -11.09
C PHE A 242 14.99 15.76 -11.60
N ALA A 243 14.81 15.83 -12.92
CA ALA A 243 14.06 16.92 -13.54
C ALA A 243 12.53 16.86 -13.28
N GLY A 244 12.00 15.65 -13.05
CA GLY A 244 10.57 15.39 -12.82
C GLY A 244 10.17 15.47 -11.34
N ASN A 245 8.93 15.03 -11.06
CA ASN A 245 8.39 14.89 -9.70
C ASN A 245 8.75 13.53 -9.07
N GLU A 246 8.44 13.36 -7.78
CA GLU A 246 8.74 12.13 -7.03
C GLU A 246 8.10 10.86 -7.63
N PRO A 247 6.82 10.85 -8.09
CA PRO A 247 6.27 9.72 -8.82
C PRO A 247 7.08 9.31 -10.04
N GLN A 248 7.45 10.28 -10.89
CA GLN A 248 8.26 10.02 -12.09
C GLN A 248 9.67 9.52 -11.76
N ARG A 249 10.28 10.08 -10.70
CA ARG A 249 11.60 9.69 -10.21
C ARG A 249 11.61 8.22 -9.75
N PHE A 250 10.62 7.83 -8.95
CA PHE A 250 10.53 6.44 -8.49
C PHE A 250 10.30 5.47 -9.65
N VAL A 251 9.37 5.79 -10.55
CA VAL A 251 9.11 4.95 -11.73
C VAL A 251 10.34 4.78 -12.60
N ALA A 252 11.12 5.86 -12.81
CA ALA A 252 12.37 5.78 -13.56
C ALA A 252 13.39 4.87 -12.88
N ASN A 253 13.56 5.00 -11.56
CA ASN A 253 14.49 4.18 -10.76
C ASN A 253 14.05 2.71 -10.70
N TYR A 254 12.75 2.45 -10.55
CA TYR A 254 12.18 1.09 -10.50
C TYR A 254 12.42 0.35 -11.81
N LYS A 255 12.14 1.02 -12.95
CA LYS A 255 12.41 0.48 -14.29
C LYS A 255 13.90 0.29 -14.56
N LYS A 256 14.75 1.24 -14.15
CA LYS A 256 16.19 1.12 -14.25
C LYS A 256 16.74 -0.08 -13.48
N ALA A 257 16.14 -0.41 -12.34
CA ALA A 257 16.47 -1.59 -11.56
C ALA A 257 15.91 -2.91 -12.14
N GLY A 258 15.15 -2.87 -13.25
CA GLY A 258 14.57 -4.03 -13.93
C GLY A 258 13.13 -4.37 -13.54
N GLY A 259 12.47 -3.55 -12.74
CA GLY A 259 11.07 -3.75 -12.34
C GLY A 259 10.07 -3.25 -13.38
N ASP A 260 8.87 -3.82 -13.38
CA ASP A 260 7.73 -3.37 -14.18
C ASP A 260 6.79 -2.54 -13.32
N ILE A 261 6.62 -1.25 -13.66
CA ILE A 261 5.73 -0.33 -12.97
C ILE A 261 5.03 0.61 -13.95
N ALA A 262 3.71 0.77 -13.78
CA ALA A 262 2.90 1.74 -14.49
C ALA A 262 2.51 2.90 -13.57
N LEU A 263 2.59 4.14 -14.06
CA LEU A 263 2.11 5.35 -13.40
C LEU A 263 0.90 5.89 -14.17
N HIS A 264 -0.24 5.96 -13.48
CA HIS A 264 -1.48 6.52 -14.00
C HIS A 264 -1.86 7.78 -13.24
N TYR A 265 -1.93 8.91 -13.95
CA TYR A 265 -2.54 10.12 -13.41
C TYR A 265 -4.05 10.05 -13.56
N VAL A 266 -4.75 10.24 -12.47
CA VAL A 266 -6.20 10.27 -12.41
C VAL A 266 -6.69 11.70 -12.20
N GLU A 267 -7.74 12.08 -12.93
CA GLU A 267 -8.39 13.37 -12.78
C GLU A 267 -9.35 13.31 -11.59
N MET A 268 -8.81 13.63 -10.41
CA MET A 268 -9.58 13.61 -9.16
C MET A 268 -9.22 14.82 -8.33
N GLU A 269 -10.23 15.60 -7.94
CA GLU A 269 -10.06 16.58 -6.90
C GLU A 269 -9.94 15.87 -5.55
N ARG A 270 -8.72 15.85 -5.00
CA ARG A 270 -8.52 15.40 -3.64
C ARG A 270 -8.83 16.56 -2.69
N HIS A 271 -9.97 16.47 -2.03
CA HIS A 271 -10.16 17.24 -0.80
C HIS A 271 -9.34 16.58 0.30
N ALA A 272 -8.46 17.34 0.94
CA ALA A 272 -7.59 16.84 2.00
C ALA A 272 -8.38 16.01 3.02
N GLY A 273 -8.04 14.72 3.14
CA GLY A 273 -8.60 13.82 4.14
C GLY A 273 -9.77 12.92 3.72
N HIS A 274 -10.22 12.97 2.47
CA HIS A 274 -11.30 12.09 1.99
C HIS A 274 -10.81 11.17 0.88
N SER A 275 -11.18 9.90 1.00
CA SER A 275 -11.09 8.96 -0.12
C SER A 275 -12.06 9.37 -1.21
N PRO A 276 -11.67 9.24 -2.50
CA PRO A 276 -12.60 9.47 -3.58
C PRO A 276 -13.79 8.51 -3.48
N ASP A 277 -14.97 9.00 -3.73
CA ASP A 277 -16.12 8.14 -3.94
C ASP A 277 -16.05 7.45 -5.33
N LEU A 278 -16.94 6.47 -5.57
CA LEU A 278 -16.96 5.74 -6.84
C LEU A 278 -17.21 6.65 -8.05
N THR A 279 -17.89 7.78 -7.85
CA THR A 279 -18.19 8.72 -8.94
C THR A 279 -16.96 9.54 -9.32
N GLN A 280 -16.01 9.70 -8.39
CA GLN A 280 -14.76 10.44 -8.57
C GLN A 280 -13.58 9.54 -8.90
N SER A 281 -13.68 8.21 -8.68
CA SER A 281 -12.59 7.27 -8.95
C SER A 281 -12.31 7.09 -10.45
N GLY A 282 -13.23 7.53 -11.31
CA GLY A 282 -13.12 7.32 -12.75
C GLY A 282 -12.89 5.84 -13.07
N ASP A 283 -11.94 5.57 -13.95
CA ASP A 283 -11.53 4.21 -14.32
C ASP A 283 -10.48 3.58 -13.38
N MET A 284 -10.12 4.27 -12.29
CA MET A 284 -9.04 3.81 -11.39
C MET A 284 -9.30 2.41 -10.84
N PHE A 285 -10.50 2.15 -10.32
CA PHE A 285 -10.83 0.85 -9.74
C PHE A 285 -10.89 -0.25 -10.81
N GLU A 286 -11.40 0.05 -12.01
CA GLU A 286 -11.38 -0.89 -13.14
C GLU A 286 -9.94 -1.27 -13.53
N ARG A 287 -9.04 -0.29 -13.59
CA ARG A 287 -7.61 -0.52 -13.84
C ARG A 287 -6.94 -1.33 -12.74
N MET A 288 -7.31 -1.12 -11.47
CA MET A 288 -6.83 -1.95 -10.36
C MET A 288 -7.25 -3.41 -10.56
N VAL A 289 -8.54 -3.66 -10.86
CA VAL A 289 -9.07 -5.01 -11.13
C VAL A 289 -8.33 -5.66 -12.29
N ALA A 290 -8.21 -4.96 -13.42
CA ALA A 290 -7.51 -5.45 -14.59
C ALA A 290 -6.03 -5.77 -14.31
N PHE A 291 -5.35 -4.90 -13.55
CA PHE A 291 -3.95 -5.10 -13.19
C PHE A 291 -3.77 -6.34 -12.29
N VAL A 292 -4.60 -6.50 -11.26
CA VAL A 292 -4.55 -7.66 -10.37
C VAL A 292 -4.86 -8.94 -11.15
N GLY A 293 -5.90 -8.95 -11.99
CA GLY A 293 -6.24 -10.10 -12.84
C GLY A 293 -5.12 -10.51 -13.79
N LYS A 294 -4.35 -9.54 -14.32
CA LYS A 294 -3.19 -9.81 -15.16
C LYS A 294 -2.02 -10.46 -14.41
N HIS A 295 -1.74 -10.01 -13.18
CA HIS A 295 -0.53 -10.39 -12.46
C HIS A 295 -0.75 -11.49 -11.42
N ALA A 296 -1.98 -11.74 -11.01
CA ALA A 296 -2.39 -12.86 -10.15
C ALA A 296 -3.52 -13.68 -10.82
N PRO A 297 -3.28 -14.29 -11.99
CA PRO A 297 -4.30 -15.05 -12.71
C PRO A 297 -4.66 -16.33 -11.93
N VAL A 298 -5.95 -16.65 -11.90
CA VAL A 298 -6.52 -17.87 -11.28
C VAL A 298 -6.40 -19.07 -12.21
#